data_c75f0340b3b1668058b21419be59e4fd
#
_entry.id   c75f0340b3b1668058b21419be59e4fd
#
_cell.length_a   1.000
_cell.length_b   1.000
_cell.length_c   1.000
_cell.angle_alpha   90.00
_cell.angle_beta   90.00
_cell.angle_gamma   90.00
#
_symmetry.space_group_name_H-M   'P 1'
#
loop_
_entity.id
_entity.type
_entity.pdbx_description
1 polymer ?
#
loop_
_entity_poly.entity_id
_entity_poly.type
_entity_poly.pdbx_seq_one_letter_code
_entity_poly.pdbx_strand_id
1 'polypeptide(L)'
;MSANYNRDQFIEVFNSIEFEKVLDHPNILIAARFWDVERYCAAKVCYRFMRVIDDLIDNHKAANRLIAPEERKDFVADVNDWLRMIIISEDCNPEKVELIKTIERFRIPLWTLEDFARSMIYDINNDGFATLDDFLEYARGASVAPASIFVHLCGLKAENGTYTEPSFNVRDAATPCAVFS
;
A
#
# COMPACT_ATOMS: atom_id res chain seq x y z
N MET A 1 -0.58 7.64 22.86
CA MET A 1 -0.92 9.07 23.08
C MET A 1 -1.49 9.56 21.76
N SER A 2 -2.75 9.97 21.72
CA SER A 2 -3.29 10.67 20.57
C SER A 2 -2.49 11.96 20.40
N ALA A 3 -1.92 12.18 19.22
CA ALA A 3 -1.41 13.49 18.89
C ALA A 3 -2.58 14.47 19.10
N ASN A 4 -2.54 15.28 20.16
CA ASN A 4 -3.44 16.39 20.32
C ASN A 4 -3.05 17.40 19.25
N TYR A 5 -3.57 17.22 18.03
CA TYR A 5 -3.50 18.26 17.03
C TYR A 5 -4.28 19.46 17.58
N ASN A 6 -3.55 20.51 17.87
CA ASN A 6 -4.15 21.82 18.12
C ASN A 6 -4.95 22.19 16.86
N ARG A 7 -6.11 22.81 17.04
CA ARG A 7 -6.98 23.28 15.95
C ARG A 7 -6.22 24.05 14.87
N ASP A 8 -5.23 24.85 15.27
CA ASP A 8 -4.44 25.67 14.34
C ASP A 8 -3.53 24.80 13.46
N GLN A 9 -2.91 23.75 14.02
CA GLN A 9 -2.13 22.78 13.25
C GLN A 9 -2.99 21.99 12.26
N PHE A 10 -4.22 21.65 12.67
CA PHE A 10 -5.15 20.99 11.75
C PHE A 10 -5.52 21.90 10.56
N ILE A 11 -5.82 23.17 10.83
CA ILE A 11 -6.15 24.16 9.81
C ILE A 11 -4.94 24.40 8.88
N GLU A 12 -3.73 24.47 9.42
CA GLU A 12 -2.51 24.64 8.63
C GLU A 12 -2.30 23.46 7.68
N VAL A 13 -2.41 22.22 8.17
CA VAL A 13 -2.32 21.01 7.34
C VAL A 13 -3.41 21.00 6.29
N PHE A 14 -4.67 21.27 6.67
CA PHE A 14 -5.80 21.29 5.74
C PHE A 14 -5.58 22.32 4.61
N ASN A 15 -5.12 23.51 4.94
CA ASN A 15 -4.84 24.56 3.96
C ASN A 15 -3.64 24.25 3.06
N SER A 16 -2.77 23.33 3.48
CA SER A 16 -1.61 22.88 2.68
C SER A 16 -1.98 21.80 1.64
N ILE A 17 -3.20 21.26 1.69
CA ILE A 17 -3.66 20.24 0.75
C ILE A 17 -4.09 20.92 -0.56
N GLU A 18 -3.38 20.61 -1.62
CA GLU A 18 -3.74 21.07 -2.97
C GLU A 18 -4.88 20.20 -3.52
N PHE A 19 -6.12 20.49 -3.15
CA PHE A 19 -7.30 19.72 -3.54
C PHE A 19 -7.49 19.61 -5.05
N GLU A 20 -6.95 20.54 -5.82
CA GLU A 20 -6.96 20.52 -7.28
C GLU A 20 -6.13 19.36 -7.86
N LYS A 21 -5.13 18.91 -7.09
CA LYS A 21 -4.27 17.76 -7.45
C LYS A 21 -4.75 16.44 -6.83
N VAL A 22 -5.93 16.41 -6.21
CA VAL A 22 -6.49 15.21 -5.56
C VAL A 22 -6.69 14.06 -6.54
N LEU A 23 -6.91 14.35 -7.81
CA LEU A 23 -6.98 13.34 -8.88
C LEU A 23 -5.65 12.59 -9.09
N ASP A 24 -4.52 13.26 -8.77
CA ASP A 24 -3.18 12.68 -8.88
C ASP A 24 -2.66 12.15 -7.54
N HIS A 25 -3.38 12.40 -6.44
CA HIS A 25 -3.01 11.97 -5.10
C HIS A 25 -4.08 11.08 -4.49
N PRO A 26 -3.73 9.85 -4.11
CA PRO A 26 -4.66 8.94 -3.47
C PRO A 26 -5.20 9.52 -2.16
N ASN A 27 -6.50 9.39 -1.95
CA ASN A 27 -7.19 9.87 -0.75
C ASN A 27 -6.53 9.41 0.55
N ILE A 28 -5.97 8.20 0.55
CA ILE A 28 -5.29 7.62 1.72
C ILE A 28 -4.02 8.40 2.09
N LEU A 29 -3.25 8.91 1.12
CA LEU A 29 -2.09 9.76 1.39
C LEU A 29 -2.49 11.15 1.88
N ILE A 30 -3.64 11.67 1.47
CA ILE A 30 -4.20 12.91 2.02
C ILE A 30 -4.51 12.72 3.50
N ALA A 31 -5.16 11.62 3.87
CA ALA A 31 -5.41 11.29 5.28
C ALA A 31 -4.12 11.15 6.10
N ALA A 32 -3.09 10.54 5.54
CA ALA A 32 -1.79 10.38 6.18
C ALA A 32 -1.02 11.70 6.39
N ARG A 33 -1.38 12.80 5.71
CA ARG A 33 -0.78 14.14 5.93
C ARG A 33 -0.97 14.67 7.34
N PHE A 34 -1.98 14.17 8.06
CA PHE A 34 -2.24 14.53 9.45
C PHE A 34 -1.39 13.75 10.46
N TRP A 35 -0.54 12.84 10.00
CA TRP A 35 0.41 12.12 10.85
C TRP A 35 1.71 12.91 11.02
N ASP A 36 2.59 12.43 11.92
CA ASP A 36 3.96 12.93 11.97
C ASP A 36 4.69 12.65 10.65
N VAL A 37 5.74 13.43 10.40
CA VAL A 37 6.49 13.41 9.15
C VAL A 37 7.07 12.04 8.84
N GLU A 38 7.54 11.30 9.87
CA GLU A 38 8.15 9.98 9.67
C GLU A 38 7.14 8.95 9.18
N ARG A 39 5.96 8.87 9.81
CA ARG A 39 4.88 7.96 9.38
C ARG A 39 4.33 8.34 8.01
N TYR A 40 4.18 9.63 7.75
CA TYR A 40 3.77 10.09 6.42
C TYR A 40 4.78 9.70 5.34
N CYS A 41 6.09 9.85 5.58
CA CYS A 41 7.12 9.41 4.65
C CYS A 41 7.07 7.88 4.45
N ALA A 42 6.92 7.10 5.52
CA ALA A 42 6.77 5.66 5.44
C ALA A 42 5.56 5.24 4.59
N ALA A 43 4.41 5.90 4.79
CA ALA A 43 3.20 5.67 3.99
C ALA A 43 3.45 5.93 2.50
N LYS A 44 4.14 7.02 2.15
CA LYS A 44 4.48 7.33 0.76
C LYS A 44 5.40 6.29 0.12
N VAL A 45 6.40 5.82 0.86
CA VAL A 45 7.34 4.79 0.38
C VAL A 45 6.60 3.51 0.06
N CYS A 46 5.78 3.00 1.00
CA CYS A 46 4.99 1.78 0.78
C CYS A 46 4.00 1.94 -0.36
N TYR A 47 3.31 3.08 -0.43
CA TYR A 47 2.36 3.39 -1.49
C TYR A 47 3.00 3.38 -2.87
N ARG A 48 4.11 4.12 -3.06
CA ARG A 48 4.82 4.16 -4.34
C ARG A 48 5.26 2.78 -4.80
N PHE A 49 5.76 1.97 -3.87
CA PHE A 49 6.23 0.64 -4.19
C PHE A 49 5.11 -0.25 -4.72
N MET A 50 3.92 -0.22 -4.10
CA MET A 50 2.75 -0.96 -4.60
C MET A 50 2.27 -0.42 -5.95
N ARG A 51 2.25 0.91 -6.12
CA ARG A 51 1.80 1.54 -7.38
C ARG A 51 2.63 1.15 -8.60
N VAL A 52 3.91 0.79 -8.45
CA VAL A 52 4.76 0.35 -9.58
C VAL A 52 4.14 -0.84 -10.31
N ILE A 53 3.68 -1.85 -9.58
CA ILE A 53 3.07 -3.06 -10.16
C ILE A 53 1.61 -2.82 -10.56
N ASP A 54 0.86 -2.11 -9.74
CA ASP A 54 -0.52 -1.75 -10.02
C ASP A 54 -0.60 -0.96 -11.34
N ASP A 55 0.19 0.10 -11.47
CA ASP A 55 0.24 0.91 -12.70
C ASP A 55 0.72 0.13 -13.93
N LEU A 56 1.64 -0.83 -13.78
CA LEU A 56 2.09 -1.67 -14.88
C LEU A 56 0.91 -2.48 -15.47
N ILE A 57 0.11 -3.08 -14.61
CA ILE A 57 -1.04 -3.91 -15.00
C ILE A 57 -2.18 -3.02 -15.52
N ASP A 58 -2.54 -1.99 -14.78
CA ASP A 58 -3.63 -1.08 -15.11
C ASP A 58 -3.41 -0.36 -16.45
N ASN A 59 -2.20 0.15 -16.68
CA ASN A 59 -1.87 0.85 -17.92
C ASN A 59 -1.93 -0.11 -19.13
N HIS A 60 -1.48 -1.36 -18.97
CA HIS A 60 -1.59 -2.34 -20.03
C HIS A 60 -3.05 -2.68 -20.33
N LYS A 61 -3.85 -2.95 -19.31
CA LYS A 61 -5.29 -3.23 -19.46
C LYS A 61 -6.05 -2.05 -20.03
N ALA A 62 -5.73 -0.83 -19.63
CA ALA A 62 -6.35 0.38 -20.17
C ALA A 62 -6.09 0.54 -21.67
N ALA A 63 -4.89 0.17 -22.14
CA ALA A 63 -4.52 0.24 -23.57
C ALA A 63 -5.10 -0.92 -24.38
N ASN A 64 -5.11 -2.15 -23.84
CA ASN A 64 -5.38 -3.39 -24.58
C ASN A 64 -6.64 -4.11 -24.12
N ARG A 65 -7.33 -3.62 -23.10
CA ARG A 65 -8.49 -4.19 -22.38
C ARG A 65 -8.16 -5.44 -21.56
N LEU A 66 -7.33 -6.34 -22.07
CA LEU A 66 -6.99 -7.63 -21.45
C LEU A 66 -5.50 -7.89 -21.61
N ILE A 67 -4.93 -8.67 -20.69
CA ILE A 67 -3.59 -9.22 -20.84
C ILE A 67 -3.71 -10.51 -21.64
N ALA A 68 -3.07 -10.57 -22.81
CA ALA A 68 -3.11 -11.74 -23.65
C ALA A 68 -2.49 -12.97 -22.93
N PRO A 69 -3.03 -14.18 -23.12
CA PRO A 69 -2.56 -15.39 -22.43
C PRO A 69 -1.04 -15.63 -22.55
N GLU A 70 -0.46 -15.29 -23.69
CA GLU A 70 0.98 -15.39 -23.96
C GLU A 70 1.81 -14.40 -23.14
N GLU A 71 1.27 -13.22 -22.80
CA GLU A 71 1.93 -12.17 -22.03
C GLU A 71 1.80 -12.40 -20.52
N ARG A 72 0.77 -13.11 -20.06
CA ARG A 72 0.47 -13.31 -18.62
C ARG A 72 1.66 -13.83 -17.84
N LYS A 73 2.44 -14.72 -18.44
CA LYS A 73 3.62 -15.31 -17.81
C LYS A 73 4.70 -14.28 -17.49
N ASP A 74 4.89 -13.32 -18.37
CA ASP A 74 5.90 -12.27 -18.20
C ASP A 74 5.45 -11.28 -17.12
N PHE A 75 4.17 -10.86 -17.13
CA PHE A 75 3.60 -10.03 -16.07
C PHE A 75 3.65 -10.71 -14.68
N VAL A 76 3.36 -12.02 -14.62
CA VAL A 76 3.50 -12.78 -13.36
C VAL A 76 4.96 -12.84 -12.90
N ALA A 77 5.91 -12.94 -13.83
CA ALA A 77 7.34 -12.89 -13.49
C ALA A 77 7.72 -11.52 -12.94
N ASP A 78 7.23 -10.42 -13.54
CA ASP A 78 7.47 -9.05 -13.06
C ASP A 78 6.94 -8.84 -11.63
N VAL A 79 5.73 -9.33 -11.32
CA VAL A 79 5.17 -9.28 -9.96
C VAL A 79 6.02 -10.08 -8.97
N ASN A 80 6.46 -11.28 -9.35
CA ASN A 80 7.31 -12.11 -8.49
C ASN A 80 8.68 -11.47 -8.27
N ASP A 81 9.27 -10.86 -9.28
CA ASP A 81 10.56 -10.17 -9.17
C ASP A 81 10.42 -8.90 -8.32
N TRP A 82 9.31 -8.16 -8.47
CA TRP A 82 8.97 -7.05 -7.59
C TRP A 82 8.90 -7.49 -6.12
N LEU A 83 8.25 -8.61 -5.80
CA LEU A 83 8.16 -9.13 -4.44
C LEU A 83 9.52 -9.64 -3.93
N ARG A 84 10.30 -10.32 -4.77
CA ARG A 84 11.67 -10.79 -4.45
C ARG A 84 12.61 -9.65 -4.12
N MET A 85 12.47 -8.50 -4.76
CA MET A 85 13.28 -7.33 -4.47
C MET A 85 13.26 -6.93 -2.99
N ILE A 86 12.21 -7.28 -2.25
CA ILE A 86 12.10 -7.02 -0.82
C ILE A 86 12.91 -8.02 -0.01
N ILE A 87 12.98 -9.27 -0.46
CA ILE A 87 13.55 -10.39 0.29
C ILE A 87 15.05 -10.50 0.06
N ILE A 88 15.55 -10.13 -1.15
CA ILE A 88 16.95 -10.32 -1.54
C ILE A 88 17.70 -8.99 -1.51
N SER A 89 18.62 -8.85 -0.55
CA SER A 89 19.34 -7.60 -0.21
C SER A 89 20.48 -7.20 -1.16
N GLU A 90 20.62 -7.80 -2.34
CA GLU A 90 21.84 -7.67 -3.15
C GLU A 90 21.88 -6.46 -4.11
N ASP A 91 20.81 -5.70 -4.22
CA ASP A 91 20.70 -4.62 -5.21
C ASP A 91 20.83 -3.22 -4.58
N CYS A 92 21.61 -2.35 -5.22
CA CYS A 92 21.89 -0.99 -4.76
C CYS A 92 20.86 0.05 -5.22
N ASN A 93 19.64 -0.35 -5.61
CA ASN A 93 18.61 0.61 -5.99
C ASN A 93 18.18 1.44 -4.77
N PRO A 94 18.31 2.80 -4.81
CA PRO A 94 17.98 3.67 -3.67
C PRO A 94 16.53 3.52 -3.17
N GLU A 95 15.56 3.34 -4.07
CA GLU A 95 14.14 3.19 -3.70
C GLU A 95 13.89 1.89 -2.94
N LYS A 96 14.56 0.81 -3.34
CA LYS A 96 14.53 -0.47 -2.65
C LYS A 96 15.13 -0.37 -1.25
N VAL A 97 16.29 0.29 -1.13
CA VAL A 97 16.94 0.51 0.16
C VAL A 97 16.05 1.33 1.09
N GLU A 98 15.36 2.34 0.57
CA GLU A 98 14.41 3.15 1.33
C GLU A 98 13.22 2.31 1.80
N LEU A 99 12.67 1.44 0.96
CA LEU A 99 11.57 0.54 1.32
C LEU A 99 12.01 -0.46 2.42
N ILE A 100 13.14 -1.13 2.26
CA ILE A 100 13.63 -2.10 3.25
C ILE A 100 13.81 -1.43 4.62
N LYS A 101 14.47 -0.27 4.65
CA LYS A 101 14.63 0.53 5.88
C LYS A 101 13.28 0.93 6.48
N THR A 102 12.31 1.26 5.64
CA THR A 102 10.96 1.60 6.08
C THR A 102 10.27 0.39 6.71
N ILE A 103 10.32 -0.77 6.06
CA ILE A 103 9.75 -2.02 6.56
C ILE A 103 10.35 -2.38 7.92
N GLU A 104 11.68 -2.35 8.05
CA GLU A 104 12.39 -2.67 9.28
C GLU A 104 12.06 -1.68 10.41
N ARG A 105 12.17 -0.36 10.12
CA ARG A 105 11.96 0.70 11.11
C ARG A 105 10.55 0.71 11.68
N PHE A 106 9.56 0.56 10.81
CA PHE A 106 8.13 0.63 11.16
C PHE A 106 7.50 -0.75 11.34
N ARG A 107 8.29 -1.83 11.23
CA ARG A 107 7.82 -3.22 11.37
C ARG A 107 6.61 -3.52 10.48
N ILE A 108 6.65 -3.06 9.23
CA ILE A 108 5.57 -3.29 8.27
C ILE A 108 5.39 -4.80 8.07
N PRO A 109 4.19 -5.35 8.27
CA PRO A 109 3.97 -6.79 8.11
C PRO A 109 4.15 -7.22 6.66
N LEU A 110 5.09 -8.13 6.38
CA LEU A 110 5.40 -8.57 5.00
C LEU A 110 4.22 -9.22 4.29
N TRP A 111 3.30 -9.86 5.04
CA TRP A 111 2.10 -10.44 4.46
C TRP A 111 1.24 -9.42 3.68
N THR A 112 1.34 -8.13 3.97
CA THR A 112 0.61 -7.09 3.24
C THR A 112 1.11 -6.99 1.80
N LEU A 113 2.40 -7.10 1.58
CA LEU A 113 3.00 -7.07 0.25
C LEU A 113 2.81 -8.41 -0.49
N GLU A 114 2.85 -9.52 0.24
CA GLU A 114 2.57 -10.84 -0.32
C GLU A 114 1.11 -11.01 -0.76
N ASP A 115 0.16 -10.53 0.04
CA ASP A 115 -1.26 -10.56 -0.30
C ASP A 115 -1.54 -9.63 -1.49
N PHE A 116 -0.92 -8.45 -1.52
CA PHE A 116 -1.01 -7.53 -2.65
C PHE A 116 -0.50 -8.20 -3.94
N ALA A 117 0.69 -8.81 -3.92
CA ALA A 117 1.24 -9.53 -5.07
C ALA A 117 0.31 -10.64 -5.58
N ARG A 118 -0.32 -11.41 -4.67
CA ARG A 118 -1.32 -12.44 -5.05
C ARG A 118 -2.52 -11.85 -5.78
N SER A 119 -3.01 -10.69 -5.34
CA SER A 119 -4.11 -10.03 -6.03
C SER A 119 -3.72 -9.46 -7.38
N MET A 120 -2.50 -8.97 -7.53
CA MET A 120 -1.97 -8.56 -8.83
C MET A 120 -1.85 -9.75 -9.80
N ILE A 121 -1.41 -10.92 -9.32
CA ILE A 121 -1.37 -12.15 -10.11
C ILE A 121 -2.79 -12.62 -10.47
N TYR A 122 -3.76 -12.48 -9.56
CA TYR A 122 -5.16 -12.75 -9.87
C TYR A 122 -5.64 -11.84 -11.00
N ASP A 123 -5.37 -10.56 -10.93
CA ASP A 123 -5.79 -9.57 -11.92
C ASP A 123 -5.16 -9.80 -13.31
N ILE A 124 -3.91 -10.26 -13.37
CA ILE A 124 -3.24 -10.65 -14.62
C ILE A 124 -3.96 -11.83 -15.28
N ASN A 125 -4.43 -12.78 -14.48
CA ASN A 125 -4.99 -14.04 -15.00
C ASN A 125 -6.49 -14.01 -15.25
N ASN A 126 -7.21 -13.01 -14.70
CA ASN A 126 -8.65 -12.93 -14.74
C ASN A 126 -9.13 -11.58 -15.28
N ASP A 127 -10.25 -11.62 -16.01
CA ASP A 127 -10.84 -10.43 -16.64
C ASP A 127 -12.03 -9.88 -15.83
N GLY A 128 -12.18 -10.36 -14.59
CA GLY A 128 -13.25 -10.00 -13.67
C GLY A 128 -13.47 -11.06 -12.60
N PHE A 129 -14.61 -11.01 -11.95
CA PHE A 129 -14.98 -11.90 -10.85
C PHE A 129 -16.21 -12.71 -11.24
N ALA A 130 -16.12 -14.04 -11.15
CA ALA A 130 -17.25 -14.92 -11.42
C ALA A 130 -18.23 -14.96 -10.23
N THR A 131 -17.72 -14.79 -9.01
CA THR A 131 -18.49 -14.85 -7.77
C THR A 131 -18.11 -13.72 -6.83
N LEU A 132 -18.94 -13.48 -5.80
CA LEU A 132 -18.60 -12.58 -4.72
C LEU A 132 -17.35 -13.06 -3.94
N ASP A 133 -17.19 -14.37 -3.80
CA ASP A 133 -16.03 -14.95 -3.11
C ASP A 133 -14.73 -14.63 -3.87
N ASP A 134 -14.74 -14.70 -5.20
CA ASP A 134 -13.59 -14.29 -6.03
C ASP A 134 -13.25 -12.81 -5.83
N PHE A 135 -14.26 -11.94 -5.80
CA PHE A 135 -14.07 -10.53 -5.50
C PHE A 135 -13.49 -10.32 -4.10
N LEU A 136 -14.01 -10.99 -3.08
CA LEU A 136 -13.53 -10.86 -1.71
C LEU A 136 -12.08 -11.38 -1.57
N GLU A 137 -11.74 -12.46 -2.27
CA GLU A 137 -10.36 -12.96 -2.29
C GLU A 137 -9.41 -11.96 -2.94
N TYR A 138 -9.79 -11.39 -4.08
CA TYR A 138 -9.04 -10.29 -4.71
C TYR A 138 -8.92 -9.07 -3.79
N ALA A 139 -10.02 -8.62 -3.20
CA ALA A 139 -10.05 -7.44 -2.35
C ALA A 139 -9.13 -7.57 -1.12
N ARG A 140 -8.89 -8.79 -0.62
CA ARG A 140 -7.95 -9.03 0.49
C ARG A 140 -6.54 -8.50 0.20
N GLY A 141 -6.07 -8.65 -1.02
CA GLY A 141 -4.76 -8.15 -1.40
C GLY A 141 -4.82 -6.75 -2.05
N ALA A 142 -5.77 -6.51 -2.96
CA ALA A 142 -5.82 -5.25 -3.70
C ALA A 142 -6.23 -4.05 -2.83
N SER A 143 -7.08 -4.26 -1.82
CA SER A 143 -7.61 -3.18 -0.96
C SER A 143 -7.22 -3.35 0.50
N VAL A 144 -7.48 -4.53 1.10
CA VAL A 144 -7.28 -4.73 2.55
C VAL A 144 -5.80 -4.73 2.92
N ALA A 145 -4.92 -5.32 2.10
CA ALA A 145 -3.49 -5.35 2.39
C ALA A 145 -2.86 -3.94 2.37
N PRO A 146 -3.06 -3.10 1.33
CA PRO A 146 -2.62 -1.70 1.35
C PRO A 146 -3.20 -0.91 2.54
N ALA A 147 -4.52 -1.01 2.78
CA ALA A 147 -5.15 -0.33 3.91
C ALA A 147 -4.57 -0.78 5.26
N SER A 148 -4.20 -2.06 5.39
CA SER A 148 -3.57 -2.59 6.60
C SER A 148 -2.22 -1.96 6.89
N ILE A 149 -1.42 -1.60 5.87
CA ILE A 149 -0.17 -0.84 6.07
C ILE A 149 -0.47 0.52 6.71
N PHE A 150 -1.49 1.22 6.23
CA PHE A 150 -1.87 2.53 6.78
C PHE A 150 -2.43 2.42 8.20
N VAL A 151 -3.29 1.43 8.46
CA VAL A 151 -3.81 1.14 9.80
C VAL A 151 -2.67 0.75 10.76
N HIS A 152 -1.69 -0.02 10.28
CA HIS A 152 -0.50 -0.39 11.03
C HIS A 152 0.32 0.85 11.42
N LEU A 153 0.68 1.69 10.44
CA LEU A 153 1.43 2.92 10.68
C LEU A 153 0.70 3.86 11.64
N CYS A 154 -0.63 4.00 11.52
CA CYS A 154 -1.45 4.79 12.42
C CYS A 154 -1.44 4.23 13.85
N GLY A 155 -1.48 2.91 13.99
CA GLY A 155 -1.56 2.21 15.27
C GLY A 155 -0.23 2.05 16.02
N LEU A 156 0.90 2.32 15.37
CA LEU A 156 2.23 2.25 16.00
C LEU A 156 2.34 3.19 17.20
N LYS A 157 3.01 2.71 18.25
CA LYS A 157 3.38 3.54 19.41
C LYS A 157 4.87 3.87 19.33
N ALA A 158 5.19 5.16 19.46
CA ALA A 158 6.58 5.62 19.54
C ALA A 158 7.02 5.63 21.01
N GLU A 159 8.04 4.85 21.34
CA GLU A 159 8.63 4.77 22.67
C GLU A 159 10.15 4.79 22.56
N ASN A 160 10.80 5.76 23.20
CA ASN A 160 12.27 5.87 23.24
C ASN A 160 12.96 5.84 21.87
N GLY A 161 12.35 6.44 20.84
CA GLY A 161 12.89 6.48 19.47
C GLY A 161 12.69 5.20 18.66
N THR A 162 11.96 4.22 19.20
CA THR A 162 11.56 2.97 18.52
C THR A 162 10.05 2.92 18.36
N TYR A 163 9.60 2.13 17.36
CA TYR A 163 8.18 1.87 17.15
C TYR A 163 7.83 0.47 17.65
N THR A 164 6.71 0.36 18.37
CA THR A 164 6.12 -0.92 18.77
C THR A 164 4.86 -1.19 17.96
N GLU A 165 4.63 -2.46 17.64
CA GLU A 165 3.48 -2.87 16.83
C GLU A 165 2.15 -2.51 17.49
N PRO A 166 1.08 -2.31 16.67
CA PRO A 166 -0.28 -2.15 17.17
C PRO A 166 -0.69 -3.33 18.06
N SER A 167 -1.43 -3.04 19.12
CA SER A 167 -1.95 -4.08 20.03
C SER A 167 -3.24 -4.75 19.52
N PHE A 168 -3.61 -4.53 18.27
CA PHE A 168 -4.81 -5.06 17.61
C PHE A 168 -4.45 -5.68 16.26
N ASN A 169 -5.34 -6.52 15.74
CA ASN A 169 -5.19 -7.08 14.40
C ASN A 169 -5.47 -6.01 13.34
N VAL A 170 -4.43 -5.61 12.61
CA VAL A 170 -4.53 -4.55 11.60
C VAL A 170 -5.37 -4.96 10.39
N ARG A 171 -5.38 -6.24 10.03
CA ARG A 171 -6.21 -6.77 8.94
C ARG A 171 -7.69 -6.64 9.29
N ASP A 172 -8.08 -7.09 10.48
CA ASP A 172 -9.47 -7.04 10.93
C ASP A 172 -9.95 -5.59 11.03
N ALA A 173 -9.08 -4.68 11.48
CA ALA A 173 -9.40 -3.25 11.57
C ALA A 173 -9.52 -2.57 10.20
N ALA A 174 -8.72 -2.99 9.21
CA ALA A 174 -8.74 -2.42 7.86
C ALA A 174 -9.90 -2.95 7.00
N THR A 175 -10.27 -4.22 7.17
CA THR A 175 -11.21 -4.92 6.28
C THR A 175 -12.55 -4.20 6.06
N PRO A 176 -13.28 -3.71 7.09
CA PRO A 176 -14.59 -3.08 6.89
C PRO A 176 -14.54 -1.83 6.01
N CYS A 177 -13.45 -1.05 6.11
CA CYS A 177 -13.29 0.15 5.30
C CYS A 177 -12.81 -0.17 3.88
N ALA A 178 -11.86 -1.11 3.77
CA ALA A 178 -11.17 -1.39 2.51
C ALA A 178 -12.00 -2.21 1.52
N VAL A 179 -12.96 -3.03 1.98
CA VAL A 179 -13.83 -3.83 1.08
C VAL A 179 -14.93 -2.97 0.46
N PHE A 180 -15.33 -1.87 1.12
CA PHE A 180 -16.45 -1.03 0.68
C PHE A 180 -16.01 0.36 0.16
N SER A 181 -14.73 0.60 0.03
CA SER A 181 -14.18 1.82 -0.56
C SER A 181 -13.82 1.60 -2.03
#